data_def511b48fdca769bab35fe6c622b481
#
_entry.id   def511b48fdca769bab35fe6c622b481
#
_cell.length_a   1.000
_cell.length_b   1.000
_cell.length_c   1.000
_cell.angle_alpha   90.00
_cell.angle_beta   90.00
_cell.angle_gamma   90.00
#
_symmetry.space_group_name_H-M   'P 1'
#
loop_
_entity.id
_entity.type
_entity.pdbx_description
1 polymer ?
#
loop_
_entity_poly.entity_id
_entity_poly.type
_entity_poly.pdbx_seq_one_letter_code
_entity_poly.pdbx_strand_id
1 'polypeptide(L)'
;MILAFNVTASEQGGFNEETPVERTDIASIDYHHQASAGELFGINVELTENAQNNTTNINWVTQICINSGICYPPETNPLEYRENGMWNGSITPGDHVTYVNWRIDLIDSNENVTKVPENGFGWKVWSDCWYDGSDWGGNDSSCQEDNDDNVPGFITPLTLAAIGTAGLMARRD
;
A
#
# COMPACT_ATOMS: atom_id res chain seq x y z
N MET A 1 -22.46 25.58 -20.39
CA MET A 1 -22.01 25.11 -19.05
C MET A 1 -21.55 23.67 -19.22
N ILE A 2 -20.23 23.42 -19.27
CA ILE A 2 -19.65 22.09 -19.49
C ILE A 2 -19.38 21.53 -18.10
N LEU A 3 -20.11 20.48 -17.73
CA LEU A 3 -19.84 19.71 -16.52
C LEU A 3 -18.65 18.80 -16.82
N ALA A 4 -17.49 19.12 -16.26
CA ALA A 4 -16.34 18.21 -16.24
C ALA A 4 -16.64 17.12 -15.21
N PHE A 5 -16.90 15.92 -15.66
CA PHE A 5 -16.90 14.73 -14.81
C PHE A 5 -15.43 14.38 -14.54
N ASN A 6 -14.99 14.58 -13.31
CA ASN A 6 -13.73 13.96 -12.84
C ASN A 6 -14.00 12.46 -12.71
N VAL A 7 -13.59 11.70 -13.70
CA VAL A 7 -13.46 10.24 -13.58
C VAL A 7 -12.18 10.03 -12.74
N THR A 8 -12.33 9.84 -11.44
CA THR A 8 -11.29 9.22 -10.64
C THR A 8 -11.23 7.77 -11.11
N ALA A 9 -10.18 7.42 -11.86
CA ALA A 9 -9.86 6.02 -12.08
C ALA A 9 -9.66 5.40 -10.69
N SER A 10 -10.49 4.43 -10.30
CA SER A 10 -10.21 3.61 -9.14
C SER A 10 -8.93 2.84 -9.46
N GLU A 11 -7.91 2.94 -8.61
CA GLU A 11 -6.73 2.11 -8.73
C GLU A 11 -7.19 0.66 -8.67
N GLN A 12 -6.79 -0.14 -9.64
CA GLN A 12 -7.14 -1.55 -9.66
C GLN A 12 -6.27 -2.27 -8.63
N GLY A 13 -6.88 -2.89 -7.62
CA GLY A 13 -6.17 -3.62 -6.58
C GLY A 13 -5.30 -4.75 -7.13
N GLY A 14 -4.19 -5.05 -6.43
CA GLY A 14 -3.31 -6.16 -6.74
C GLY A 14 -2.27 -5.94 -7.86
N PHE A 15 -2.23 -4.77 -8.51
CA PHE A 15 -1.20 -4.44 -9.50
C PHE A 15 -0.11 -3.58 -8.87
N ASN A 16 1.13 -4.11 -8.86
CA ASN A 16 2.28 -3.37 -8.39
C ASN A 16 2.62 -2.21 -9.32
N GLU A 17 3.03 -1.09 -8.72
CA GLU A 17 3.52 0.09 -9.45
C GLU A 17 5.02 0.20 -9.28
N GLU A 18 5.69 0.62 -10.35
CA GLU A 18 7.14 0.79 -10.40
C GLU A 18 7.52 2.10 -11.07
N THR A 19 8.54 2.75 -10.53
CA THR A 19 9.17 3.92 -11.16
C THR A 19 10.39 3.48 -11.95
N PRO A 20 10.51 3.89 -13.22
CA PRO A 20 11.71 3.69 -13.99
C PRO A 20 12.93 4.36 -13.33
N VAL A 21 14.02 3.61 -13.16
CA VAL A 21 15.28 4.12 -12.56
C VAL A 21 16.26 4.67 -13.59
N GLU A 22 15.96 4.55 -14.89
CA GLU A 22 16.79 5.11 -15.95
C GLU A 22 16.95 6.62 -15.77
N ARG A 23 18.17 7.10 -15.89
CA ARG A 23 18.57 8.50 -15.67
C ARG A 23 18.59 8.94 -14.22
N THR A 24 18.59 8.01 -13.29
CA THR A 24 18.88 8.24 -11.87
C THR A 24 20.27 7.71 -11.52
N ASP A 25 20.69 7.91 -10.27
CA ASP A 25 21.92 7.35 -9.72
C ASP A 25 21.79 5.87 -9.33
N ILE A 26 20.64 5.26 -9.55
CA ILE A 26 20.34 3.85 -9.29
C ILE A 26 20.51 3.06 -10.59
N ALA A 27 21.34 2.02 -10.55
CA ALA A 27 21.54 1.11 -11.67
C ALA A 27 20.44 0.05 -11.75
N SER A 28 20.08 -0.53 -10.60
CA SER A 28 19.01 -1.53 -10.49
C SER A 28 18.40 -1.56 -9.09
N ILE A 29 17.15 -2.02 -9.01
CA ILE A 29 16.49 -2.37 -7.76
C ILE A 29 15.87 -3.75 -7.93
N ASP A 30 16.17 -4.66 -6.99
CA ASP A 30 15.52 -5.96 -6.85
C ASP A 30 14.77 -5.99 -5.52
N TYR A 31 13.52 -6.42 -5.52
CA TYR A 31 12.66 -6.42 -4.34
C TYR A 31 11.61 -7.53 -4.40
N HIS A 32 11.05 -7.87 -3.26
CA HIS A 32 9.95 -8.82 -3.21
C HIS A 32 8.69 -8.22 -3.84
N HIS A 33 8.09 -8.93 -4.80
CA HIS A 33 6.89 -8.46 -5.50
C HIS A 33 5.59 -8.66 -4.73
N GLN A 34 5.68 -9.08 -3.47
CA GLN A 34 4.54 -9.29 -2.56
C GLN A 34 4.96 -8.89 -1.14
N ALA A 35 4.09 -8.18 -0.43
CA ALA A 35 4.35 -7.63 0.91
C ALA A 35 3.45 -8.32 1.95
N SER A 36 3.69 -9.62 2.20
CA SER A 36 2.87 -10.44 3.11
C SER A 36 3.01 -10.03 4.57
N ALA A 37 1.91 -10.14 5.33
CA ALA A 37 1.90 -9.88 6.76
C ALA A 37 2.83 -10.83 7.52
N GLY A 38 3.67 -10.29 8.40
CA GLY A 38 4.60 -11.05 9.22
C GLY A 38 5.80 -11.64 8.49
N GLU A 39 5.91 -11.47 7.17
CA GLU A 39 7.05 -11.95 6.38
C GLU A 39 8.05 -10.82 6.10
N LEU A 40 9.29 -11.19 5.80
CA LEU A 40 10.31 -10.23 5.41
C LEU A 40 10.01 -9.69 4.00
N PHE A 41 9.80 -8.40 3.91
CA PHE A 41 9.75 -7.66 2.67
C PHE A 41 11.08 -6.92 2.51
N GLY A 42 11.89 -7.33 1.54
CA GLY A 42 13.27 -6.86 1.36
C GLY A 42 13.53 -6.23 0.02
N ILE A 43 14.55 -5.37 -0.01
CA ILE A 43 15.06 -4.75 -1.24
C ILE A 43 16.57 -4.85 -1.33
N ASN A 44 17.09 -4.86 -2.57
CA ASN A 44 18.49 -4.65 -2.92
C ASN A 44 18.54 -3.50 -3.91
N VAL A 45 19.39 -2.52 -3.65
CA VAL A 45 19.62 -1.34 -4.49
C VAL A 45 21.07 -1.36 -4.96
N GLU A 46 21.30 -1.32 -6.27
CA GLU A 46 22.61 -1.17 -6.85
C GLU A 46 22.75 0.25 -7.41
N LEU A 47 23.83 0.93 -7.06
CA LEU A 47 24.13 2.26 -7.57
C LEU A 47 24.93 2.20 -8.86
N THR A 48 24.76 3.23 -9.70
CA THR A 48 25.66 3.45 -10.84
C THR A 48 27.10 3.68 -10.37
N GLU A 49 28.10 3.37 -11.20
CA GLU A 49 29.51 3.57 -10.85
C GLU A 49 29.82 5.00 -10.41
N ASN A 50 29.17 5.99 -11.03
CA ASN A 50 29.37 7.39 -10.65
C ASN A 50 28.80 7.71 -9.27
N ALA A 51 27.64 7.15 -8.94
CA ALA A 51 26.97 7.38 -7.67
C ALA A 51 27.66 6.68 -6.49
N GLN A 52 28.29 5.53 -6.70
CA GLN A 52 29.02 4.79 -5.68
C GLN A 52 30.09 5.62 -4.97
N ASN A 53 30.71 6.56 -5.68
CA ASN A 53 31.76 7.41 -5.12
C ASN A 53 31.23 8.61 -4.30
N ASN A 54 29.99 8.98 -4.48
CA ASN A 54 29.38 10.18 -3.90
C ASN A 54 28.31 9.87 -2.86
N THR A 55 27.60 8.77 -2.99
CA THR A 55 26.52 8.37 -2.05
C THR A 55 27.12 7.75 -0.80
N THR A 56 26.79 8.31 0.35
CA THR A 56 27.28 7.87 1.66
C THR A 56 26.26 7.06 2.43
N ASN A 57 24.97 7.29 2.17
CA ASN A 57 23.86 6.56 2.78
C ASN A 57 22.69 6.45 1.80
N ILE A 58 21.90 5.40 1.96
CA ILE A 58 20.62 5.24 1.28
C ILE A 58 19.54 4.98 2.32
N ASN A 59 18.47 5.76 2.24
CA ASN A 59 17.27 5.52 3.02
C ASN A 59 16.16 4.94 2.12
N TRP A 60 15.58 3.87 2.56
CA TRP A 60 14.36 3.32 2.02
C TRP A 60 13.18 3.86 2.82
N VAL A 61 12.41 4.78 2.24
CA VAL A 61 11.25 5.38 2.90
C VAL A 61 10.02 4.60 2.52
N THR A 62 9.40 3.95 3.50
CA THR A 62 8.23 3.08 3.31
C THR A 62 6.99 3.68 3.96
N GLN A 63 5.83 3.40 3.39
CA GLN A 63 4.53 3.71 3.98
C GLN A 63 3.64 2.47 3.87
N ILE A 64 3.25 1.91 5.01
CA ILE A 64 2.37 0.75 5.07
C ILE A 64 0.91 1.22 5.12
N CYS A 65 0.08 0.68 4.23
CA CYS A 65 -1.37 0.88 4.23
C CYS A 65 -2.06 -0.43 4.60
N ILE A 66 -3.13 -0.35 5.38
CA ILE A 66 -3.86 -1.52 5.90
C ILE A 66 -5.28 -1.62 5.32
N ASN A 67 -5.89 -2.78 5.44
CA ASN A 67 -7.19 -3.13 4.84
C ASN A 67 -8.37 -2.19 5.22
N SER A 68 -8.22 -1.40 6.28
CA SER A 68 -9.20 -0.36 6.64
C SER A 68 -9.11 0.91 5.77
N GLY A 69 -8.21 0.96 4.79
CA GLY A 69 -7.94 2.15 3.97
C GLY A 69 -7.06 3.20 4.67
N ILE A 70 -6.46 2.86 5.81
CA ILE A 70 -5.57 3.74 6.57
C ILE A 70 -4.12 3.48 6.15
N CYS A 71 -3.37 4.56 5.89
CA CYS A 71 -1.93 4.49 5.73
C CYS A 71 -1.25 5.09 6.96
N TYR A 72 -0.26 4.38 7.50
CA TYR A 72 0.57 4.89 8.58
C TYR A 72 1.50 6.01 8.08
N PRO A 73 2.02 6.85 8.97
CA PRO A 73 3.07 7.80 8.60
C PRO A 73 4.25 7.08 7.93
N PRO A 74 4.90 7.72 6.93
CA PRO A 74 6.09 7.12 6.34
C PRO A 74 7.21 6.90 7.36
N GLU A 75 7.88 5.77 7.24
CA GLU A 75 9.04 5.39 8.04
C GLU A 75 10.32 5.41 7.20
N THR A 76 11.43 5.79 7.81
CA THR A 76 12.75 5.82 7.16
C THR A 76 13.56 4.64 7.64
N ASN A 77 13.94 3.76 6.72
CA ASN A 77 14.72 2.55 6.95
C ASN A 77 16.09 2.71 6.27
N PRO A 78 17.18 2.97 7.02
CA PRO A 78 18.51 3.03 6.42
C PRO A 78 18.88 1.66 5.83
N LEU A 79 19.38 1.66 4.58
CA LEU A 79 19.91 0.45 3.96
C LEU A 79 21.35 0.19 4.43
N GLU A 80 21.70 -1.08 4.49
CA GLU A 80 23.07 -1.50 4.82
C GLU A 80 23.90 -1.65 3.54
N TYR A 81 25.06 -0.99 3.52
CA TYR A 81 26.04 -1.18 2.44
C TYR A 81 26.63 -2.60 2.52
N ARG A 82 26.74 -3.25 1.39
CA ARG A 82 27.40 -4.55 1.27
C ARG A 82 28.75 -4.40 0.57
N GLU A 83 28.78 -4.48 -0.71
CA GLU A 83 29.98 -4.34 -1.53
C GLU A 83 29.59 -3.93 -2.95
N ASN A 84 30.54 -3.42 -3.73
CA ASN A 84 30.35 -3.08 -5.15
C ASN A 84 29.12 -2.18 -5.41
N GLY A 85 28.83 -1.22 -4.52
CA GLY A 85 27.69 -0.32 -4.69
C GLY A 85 26.32 -0.93 -4.36
N MET A 86 26.30 -2.13 -3.79
CA MET A 86 25.08 -2.82 -3.37
C MET A 86 24.66 -2.41 -1.97
N TRP A 87 23.38 -2.12 -1.81
CA TRP A 87 22.74 -1.79 -0.54
C TRP A 87 21.50 -2.65 -0.34
N ASN A 88 21.24 -3.08 0.88
CA ASN A 88 20.05 -3.86 1.14
C ASN A 88 19.37 -3.49 2.46
N GLY A 89 18.11 -3.86 2.58
CA GLY A 89 17.32 -3.75 3.78
C GLY A 89 16.04 -4.55 3.71
N SER A 90 15.39 -4.70 4.85
CA SER A 90 14.11 -5.37 4.95
C SER A 90 13.26 -4.77 6.06
N ILE A 91 11.95 -4.87 5.89
CA ILE A 91 10.94 -4.60 6.92
C ILE A 91 10.05 -5.83 7.06
N THR A 92 9.27 -5.89 8.12
CA THR A 92 8.22 -6.90 8.29
C THR A 92 6.89 -6.16 8.43
N PRO A 93 6.07 -6.13 7.37
CA PRO A 93 4.74 -5.53 7.45
C PRO A 93 3.90 -6.23 8.53
N GLY A 94 3.14 -5.44 9.28
CA GLY A 94 2.23 -5.97 10.30
C GLY A 94 0.97 -6.60 9.70
N ASP A 95 0.12 -7.10 10.59
CA ASP A 95 -1.17 -7.68 10.23
C ASP A 95 -2.03 -6.69 9.43
N HIS A 96 -2.87 -7.22 8.54
CA HIS A 96 -3.79 -6.46 7.69
C HIS A 96 -3.12 -5.50 6.69
N VAL A 97 -1.84 -5.70 6.35
CA VAL A 97 -1.21 -4.94 5.28
C VAL A 97 -1.95 -5.13 3.95
N THR A 98 -2.34 -4.02 3.33
CA THR A 98 -2.91 -3.98 1.97
C THR A 98 -1.81 -3.82 0.93
N TYR A 99 -0.96 -2.83 1.14
CA TYR A 99 0.20 -2.57 0.29
C TYR A 99 1.26 -1.74 1.03
N VAL A 100 2.45 -1.76 0.48
CA VAL A 100 3.57 -0.91 0.90
C VAL A 100 3.92 0.03 -0.24
N ASN A 101 3.78 1.34 0.01
CA ASN A 101 4.35 2.38 -0.85
C ASN A 101 5.78 2.64 -0.43
N TRP A 102 6.66 2.96 -1.39
CA TRP A 102 8.02 3.32 -1.03
C TRP A 102 8.76 4.15 -2.08
N ARG A 103 9.86 4.76 -1.65
CA ARG A 103 10.82 5.49 -2.46
C ARG A 103 12.23 5.31 -1.90
N ILE A 104 13.22 5.71 -2.67
CA ILE A 104 14.63 5.75 -2.26
C ILE A 104 15.08 7.20 -2.10
N ASP A 105 15.75 7.48 -0.98
CA ASP A 105 16.40 8.76 -0.71
C ASP A 105 17.93 8.48 -0.70
N LEU A 106 18.67 9.00 -1.70
CA LEU A 106 20.13 8.92 -1.80
C LEU A 106 20.76 10.11 -1.09
N ILE A 107 21.73 9.88 -0.23
CA ILE A 107 22.38 10.92 0.59
C ILE A 107 23.85 10.99 0.18
N ASP A 108 24.31 12.17 -0.24
CA ASP A 108 25.69 12.41 -0.59
C ASP A 108 26.59 12.79 0.61
N SER A 109 27.88 12.98 0.37
CA SER A 109 28.86 13.37 1.39
C SER A 109 28.65 14.77 1.98
N ASN A 110 27.81 15.60 1.35
CA ASN A 110 27.42 16.93 1.82
C ASN A 110 26.04 16.93 2.46
N GLU A 111 25.48 15.75 2.75
CA GLU A 111 24.14 15.55 3.32
C GLU A 111 23.00 16.03 2.39
N ASN A 112 23.26 16.24 1.10
CA ASN A 112 22.17 16.51 0.16
C ASN A 112 21.41 15.22 -0.12
N VAL A 113 20.07 15.35 -0.22
CA VAL A 113 19.16 14.24 -0.45
C VAL A 113 18.59 14.31 -1.86
N THR A 114 18.85 13.27 -2.65
CA THR A 114 18.21 13.05 -3.95
C THR A 114 17.15 11.97 -3.81
N LYS A 115 15.89 12.34 -4.07
CA LYS A 115 14.77 11.40 -3.97
C LYS A 115 14.49 10.72 -5.29
N VAL A 116 14.19 9.42 -5.25
CA VAL A 116 13.75 8.64 -6.40
C VAL A 116 12.44 7.93 -6.05
N PRO A 117 11.33 8.35 -6.68
CA PRO A 117 11.15 9.51 -7.53
C PRO A 117 11.27 10.83 -6.75
N GLU A 118 11.42 11.94 -7.45
CA GLU A 118 11.57 13.29 -6.86
C GLU A 118 10.38 13.67 -5.94
N ASN A 119 9.18 13.22 -6.30
CA ASN A 119 7.97 13.50 -5.56
C ASN A 119 7.18 12.22 -5.23
N GLY A 120 6.64 12.15 -4.03
CA GLY A 120 5.78 11.06 -3.58
C GLY A 120 6.49 9.73 -3.36
N PHE A 121 5.80 8.64 -3.67
CA PHE A 121 6.29 7.28 -3.70
C PHE A 121 6.31 6.80 -5.16
N GLY A 122 7.30 6.00 -5.51
CA GLY A 122 7.46 5.52 -6.87
C GLY A 122 7.12 4.04 -7.06
N TRP A 123 6.96 3.36 -5.97
CA TRP A 123 6.64 1.95 -5.95
C TRP A 123 5.48 1.69 -5.01
N LYS A 124 4.60 0.79 -5.42
CA LYS A 124 3.54 0.21 -4.61
C LYS A 124 3.58 -1.31 -4.77
N VAL A 125 3.68 -2.03 -3.68
CA VAL A 125 3.67 -3.49 -3.69
C VAL A 125 2.51 -3.99 -2.83
N TRP A 126 1.64 -4.78 -3.44
CA TRP A 126 0.46 -5.33 -2.79
C TRP A 126 0.79 -6.55 -1.93
N SER A 127 -0.03 -6.78 -0.92
CA SER A 127 0.07 -7.97 -0.09
C SER A 127 -0.59 -9.18 -0.77
N ASP A 128 -0.44 -10.34 -0.17
CA ASP A 128 -1.13 -11.58 -0.54
C ASP A 128 -2.61 -11.59 -0.14
N CYS A 129 -3.01 -10.72 0.77
CA CYS A 129 -4.38 -10.48 1.15
C CYS A 129 -4.63 -8.97 1.27
N TRP A 130 -5.46 -8.41 0.41
CA TRP A 130 -5.65 -6.97 0.32
C TRP A 130 -7.12 -6.58 0.10
N TYR A 131 -7.42 -5.33 0.48
CA TYR A 131 -8.68 -4.64 0.20
C TYR A 131 -8.38 -3.30 -0.46
N ASP A 132 -8.96 -3.02 -1.63
CA ASP A 132 -8.71 -1.78 -2.40
C ASP A 132 -9.71 -0.65 -2.11
N GLY A 133 -10.59 -0.86 -1.14
CA GLY A 133 -11.68 0.06 -0.81
C GLY A 133 -13.03 -0.36 -1.39
N SER A 134 -13.04 -1.35 -2.29
CA SER A 134 -14.24 -1.91 -2.93
C SER A 134 -14.24 -3.43 -2.86
N ASP A 135 -13.14 -4.04 -3.26
CA ASP A 135 -13.03 -5.49 -3.43
C ASP A 135 -11.86 -6.05 -2.62
N TRP A 136 -12.03 -7.28 -2.18
CA TRP A 136 -10.97 -8.09 -1.60
C TRP A 136 -10.25 -8.87 -2.70
N GLY A 137 -8.96 -9.10 -2.52
CA GLY A 137 -8.16 -9.90 -3.44
C GLY A 137 -6.86 -10.41 -2.81
N GLY A 138 -6.01 -10.99 -3.67
CA GLY A 138 -4.79 -11.65 -3.25
C GLY A 138 -4.90 -13.17 -3.28
N ASN A 139 -3.81 -13.86 -2.94
CA ASN A 139 -3.72 -15.33 -2.96
C ASN A 139 -4.13 -15.96 -1.62
N ASP A 140 -4.10 -15.17 -0.55
CA ASP A 140 -4.56 -15.56 0.77
C ASP A 140 -5.95 -14.96 1.02
N SER A 141 -6.90 -15.79 1.39
CA SER A 141 -8.25 -15.36 1.73
C SER A 141 -8.49 -15.26 3.24
N SER A 142 -7.49 -15.56 4.07
CA SER A 142 -7.65 -15.61 5.52
C SER A 142 -8.01 -14.26 6.13
N CYS A 143 -7.53 -13.17 5.53
CA CYS A 143 -7.85 -11.81 5.97
C CYS A 143 -9.27 -11.35 5.58
N GLN A 144 -9.95 -12.11 4.71
CA GLN A 144 -11.30 -11.80 4.22
C GLN A 144 -12.41 -12.35 5.14
N GLU A 145 -12.06 -13.25 6.05
CA GLU A 145 -13.03 -13.96 6.91
C GLU A 145 -13.61 -13.10 8.03
N ASP A 146 -13.00 -11.95 8.36
CA ASP A 146 -13.49 -11.04 9.41
C ASP A 146 -14.74 -10.22 9.01
N ASN A 147 -15.25 -10.43 7.80
CA ASN A 147 -16.56 -9.92 7.38
C ASN A 147 -17.70 -10.89 7.72
N ASP A 148 -17.70 -11.46 8.92
CA ASP A 148 -18.96 -11.92 9.48
C ASP A 148 -19.82 -10.67 9.70
N ASP A 149 -20.74 -10.43 8.76
CA ASP A 149 -21.89 -9.55 8.87
C ASP A 149 -22.80 -9.98 10.03
N ASN A 150 -22.23 -10.14 11.21
CA ASN A 150 -22.95 -10.08 12.46
C ASN A 150 -23.14 -8.60 12.83
N VAL A 151 -23.85 -7.86 11.97
CA VAL A 151 -24.59 -6.69 12.45
C VAL A 151 -25.64 -7.22 13.42
N PRO A 152 -25.51 -7.01 14.75
CA PRO A 152 -26.53 -7.49 15.67
C PRO A 152 -27.83 -6.76 15.37
N GLY A 153 -28.72 -7.43 14.66
CA GLY A 153 -30.13 -7.15 14.73
C GLY A 153 -30.71 -6.11 13.79
N PHE A 154 -30.96 -6.48 12.59
CA PHE A 154 -32.27 -6.21 11.98
C PHE A 154 -32.71 -7.47 11.25
N ILE A 155 -33.36 -8.38 11.97
CA ILE A 155 -34.06 -9.49 11.36
C ILE A 155 -35.20 -8.89 10.54
N THR A 156 -35.07 -8.93 9.25
CA THR A 156 -36.06 -8.49 8.23
C THR A 156 -37.53 -8.93 8.48
N PRO A 157 -37.83 -10.00 9.22
CA PRO A 157 -39.24 -10.32 9.53
C PRO A 157 -39.96 -9.34 10.44
N LEU A 158 -39.25 -8.59 11.32
CA LEU A 158 -39.88 -7.64 12.23
C LEU A 158 -40.34 -6.34 11.58
N THR A 159 -39.67 -5.90 10.51
CA THR A 159 -40.07 -4.69 9.78
C THR A 159 -41.35 -4.90 8.94
N LEU A 160 -41.55 -6.09 8.38
CA LEU A 160 -42.80 -6.43 7.68
C LEU A 160 -44.00 -6.55 8.59
N ALA A 161 -43.81 -6.98 9.85
CA ALA A 161 -44.90 -7.03 10.85
C ALA A 161 -45.34 -5.65 11.30
N ALA A 162 -44.41 -4.68 11.39
CA ALA A 162 -44.75 -3.30 11.79
C ALA A 162 -45.57 -2.55 10.72
N ILE A 163 -45.29 -2.79 9.43
CA ILE A 163 -46.05 -2.17 8.33
C ILE A 163 -47.44 -2.80 8.21
N GLY A 164 -47.55 -4.10 8.43
CA GLY A 164 -48.84 -4.82 8.40
C GLY A 164 -49.82 -4.37 9.47
N THR A 165 -49.37 -4.03 10.67
CA THR A 165 -50.23 -3.57 11.78
C THR A 165 -50.69 -2.12 11.63
N ALA A 166 -49.85 -1.24 11.03
CA ALA A 166 -50.22 0.14 10.74
C ALA A 166 -51.33 0.21 9.65
N GLY A 167 -51.30 -0.66 8.65
CA GLY A 167 -52.29 -0.74 7.58
C GLY A 167 -53.67 -1.24 8.05
N LEU A 168 -53.72 -2.06 9.10
CA LEU A 168 -54.97 -2.58 9.68
C LEU A 168 -55.67 -1.56 10.58
N MET A 169 -54.95 -0.66 11.24
CA MET A 169 -55.54 0.39 12.06
C MET A 169 -56.11 1.56 11.25
N ALA A 170 -55.54 1.85 10.08
CA ALA A 170 -56.02 2.91 9.18
C ALA A 170 -57.33 2.57 8.45
N ARG A 171 -57.83 1.34 8.55
CA ARG A 171 -59.03 0.89 7.84
C ARG A 171 -60.29 0.80 8.75
N ARG A 172 -60.23 1.39 9.97
CA ARG A 172 -61.28 1.27 11.00
C ARG A 172 -61.94 2.58 11.37
N ASP A 173 -61.89 3.60 10.46
CA ASP A 173 -62.69 4.80 10.57
C ASP A 173 -63.61 4.95 9.32
#